data_6f8cda051712ff18e032236d454e9227
#
_entry.id   6f8cda051712ff18e032236d454e9227
#
_cell.length_a   1.000
_cell.length_b   1.000
_cell.length_c   1.000
_cell.angle_alpha   90.00
_cell.angle_beta   90.00
_cell.angle_gamma   90.00
#
_symmetry.space_group_name_H-M   'P 1'
#
loop_
_entity.id
_entity.type
_entity.pdbx_description
1 polymer ?
#
loop_
_entity_poly.entity_id
_entity_poly.type
_entity_poly.pdbx_seq_one_letter_code
_entity_poly.pdbx_strand_id
1 'polypeptide(L)' 'MWYINEEACELVVHFVEEYEVLEDDIVDFVERYTTVEIESYMSHKYWFKCRNEFELDVLTDIIVDKLEKLA' A
#
# COMPACT_ATOMS: atom_id res chain seq x y z
N MET A 1 -5.62 -7.18 -3.86
CA MET A 1 -5.87 -7.66 -2.47
C MET A 1 -5.00 -6.92 -1.48
N TRP A 2 -5.52 -6.59 -0.32
CA TRP A 2 -4.77 -5.86 0.70
C TRP A 2 -5.23 -6.27 2.11
N TYR A 3 -4.34 -6.08 3.09
CA TYR A 3 -4.70 -6.26 4.49
C TYR A 3 -3.80 -5.38 5.36
N ILE A 4 -4.24 -5.14 6.60
CA ILE A 4 -3.47 -4.38 7.58
C ILE A 4 -2.90 -5.34 8.61
N ASN A 5 -1.59 -5.21 8.85
CA ASN A 5 -0.92 -5.89 9.97
C ASN A 5 -0.71 -4.85 11.07
N GLU A 6 -1.59 -4.83 12.04
CA GLU A 6 -1.55 -3.83 13.11
C GLU A 6 -0.32 -3.94 14.01
N GLU A 7 0.13 -5.15 14.30
CA GLU A 7 1.31 -5.36 15.15
C GLU A 7 2.56 -4.74 14.55
N ALA A 8 2.73 -4.90 13.25
CA ALA A 8 3.91 -4.37 12.56
C ALA A 8 3.68 -2.95 12.01
N CYS A 9 2.48 -2.41 12.17
CA CYS A 9 2.09 -1.11 11.62
C CYS A 9 2.32 -1.03 10.12
N GLU A 10 1.83 -2.03 9.40
CA GLU A 10 2.03 -2.17 7.97
C GLU A 10 0.72 -2.30 7.21
N LEU A 11 0.69 -1.71 6.01
CA LEU A 11 -0.32 -2.02 5.01
C LEU A 11 0.33 -2.95 3.98
N VAL A 12 -0.27 -4.10 3.71
CA VAL A 12 0.25 -5.05 2.73
C VAL A 12 -0.70 -5.07 1.53
N VAL A 13 -0.15 -4.86 0.34
CA VAL A 13 -0.94 -4.83 -0.89
C VAL A 13 -0.34 -5.78 -1.90
N HIS A 14 -1.18 -6.64 -2.46
CA HIS A 14 -0.79 -7.57 -3.51
C HIS A 14 -1.48 -7.15 -4.81
N PHE A 15 -0.71 -6.62 -5.74
CA PHE A 15 -1.20 -6.11 -7.02
C PHE A 15 -1.32 -7.25 -8.03
N VAL A 16 -2.44 -7.96 -7.97
CA VAL A 16 -2.74 -9.08 -8.87
C VAL A 16 -4.03 -8.84 -9.61
N GLU A 17 -4.23 -9.56 -10.70
CA GLU A 17 -5.44 -9.48 -11.52
C GLU A 17 -5.69 -8.04 -11.98
N GLU A 18 -6.89 -7.53 -11.79
CA GLU A 18 -7.27 -6.17 -12.21
C GLU A 18 -6.48 -5.07 -11.49
N TYR A 19 -5.87 -5.38 -10.33
CA TYR A 19 -5.12 -4.39 -9.57
C TYR A 19 -3.70 -4.17 -10.09
N GLU A 20 -3.22 -5.03 -10.99
CA GLU A 20 -1.87 -4.88 -11.55
C GLU A 20 -1.62 -3.51 -12.18
N VAL A 21 -2.65 -2.93 -12.80
CA VAL A 21 -2.52 -1.63 -13.47
C VAL A 21 -2.22 -0.48 -12.51
N LEU A 22 -2.48 -0.67 -11.23
CA LEU A 22 -2.26 0.36 -10.21
C LEU A 22 -0.92 0.24 -9.51
N GLU A 23 -0.18 -0.84 -9.74
CA GLU A 23 1.06 -1.11 -9.01
C GLU A 23 2.05 0.06 -9.10
N ASP A 24 2.43 0.44 -10.30
CA ASP A 24 3.41 1.50 -10.51
C ASP A 24 2.94 2.84 -9.96
N ASP A 25 1.68 3.18 -10.19
CA ASP A 25 1.12 4.45 -9.74
C ASP A 25 1.12 4.56 -8.21
N ILE A 26 0.68 3.50 -7.54
CA ILE A 26 0.59 3.51 -6.07
C ILE A 26 1.98 3.49 -5.44
N VAL A 27 2.87 2.62 -5.92
CA VAL A 27 4.23 2.54 -5.39
C VAL A 27 4.97 3.85 -5.61
N ASP A 28 4.86 4.43 -6.79
CA ASP A 28 5.47 5.72 -7.10
C ASP A 28 4.92 6.83 -6.22
N PHE A 29 3.61 6.85 -6.01
CA PHE A 29 2.97 7.83 -5.12
C PHE A 29 3.53 7.74 -3.71
N VAL A 30 3.62 6.53 -3.15
CA VAL A 30 4.13 6.35 -1.79
C VAL A 30 5.60 6.79 -1.70
N GLU A 31 6.42 6.42 -2.67
CA GLU A 31 7.83 6.81 -2.69
C GLU A 31 8.02 8.32 -2.77
N ARG A 32 7.22 9.02 -3.57
CA ARG A 32 7.38 10.45 -3.81
C ARG A 32 6.76 11.35 -2.76
N TYR A 33 5.64 10.94 -2.20
CA TYR A 33 4.83 11.83 -1.38
C TYR A 33 4.73 11.43 0.08
N THR A 34 5.40 10.35 0.48
CA THR A 34 5.38 9.91 1.87
C THR A 34 6.77 9.53 2.35
N THR A 35 6.91 9.35 3.67
CA THR A 35 8.12 8.84 4.30
C THR A 35 7.98 7.36 4.67
N VAL A 36 6.95 6.72 4.17
CA VAL A 36 6.67 5.30 4.43
C VAL A 36 7.74 4.44 3.77
N GLU A 37 8.26 3.47 4.51
CA GLU A 37 9.22 2.51 3.97
C GLU A 37 8.47 1.44 3.17
N ILE A 38 9.03 1.09 2.01
CA ILE A 38 8.43 0.09 1.14
C ILE A 38 9.37 -1.10 1.06
N GLU A 39 8.85 -2.28 1.39
CA GLU A 39 9.59 -3.53 1.23
C GLU A 39 8.80 -4.46 0.31
N SER A 40 9.50 -5.29 -0.44
CA SER A 40 8.87 -6.26 -1.33
C SER A 40 9.69 -7.55 -1.32
N TYR A 41 9.10 -8.62 -0.83
CA TYR A 41 9.72 -9.94 -0.76
C TYR A 41 9.16 -10.91 -1.80
N MET A 42 8.09 -10.53 -2.48
CA MET A 42 7.42 -11.32 -3.50
C MET A 42 7.01 -10.42 -4.65
N SER A 43 6.90 -10.98 -5.85
CA SER A 43 6.46 -10.25 -7.03
C SER A 43 5.10 -9.62 -6.81
N HIS A 44 4.98 -8.34 -7.14
CA HIS A 44 3.72 -7.58 -7.10
C HIS A 44 3.11 -7.42 -5.71
N LYS A 45 3.85 -7.77 -4.65
CA LYS A 45 3.38 -7.63 -3.27
C LYS A 45 4.31 -6.70 -2.51
N TYR A 46 3.71 -5.73 -1.82
CA TYR A 46 4.46 -4.68 -1.12
C TYR A 46 4.00 -4.55 0.32
N TRP A 47 4.96 -4.33 1.20
CA TRP A 47 4.75 -4.05 2.61
C TRP A 47 5.09 -2.59 2.84
N PHE A 48 4.04 -1.77 3.10
CA PHE A 48 4.20 -0.34 3.37
C PHE A 48 4.29 -0.16 4.87
N LYS A 49 5.51 0.09 5.36
CA LYS A 49 5.79 0.20 6.80
C LYS A 49 5.60 1.62 7.28
N CYS A 50 4.61 1.83 8.13
CA CYS A 50 4.28 3.12 8.68
C CYS A 50 4.91 3.31 10.05
N ARG A 51 5.13 4.57 10.46
CA ARG A 51 5.79 4.89 11.72
C ARG A 51 4.85 4.84 12.91
N ASN A 52 3.56 5.03 12.68
CA ASN A 52 2.54 5.04 13.72
C ASN A 52 1.17 4.77 13.12
N GLU A 53 0.16 4.58 13.99
CA GLU A 53 -1.19 4.27 13.56
C GLU A 53 -1.83 5.36 12.72
N PHE A 54 -1.53 6.61 13.02
CA PHE A 54 -2.08 7.73 12.25
C PHE A 54 -1.62 7.66 10.80
N GLU A 55 -0.32 7.47 10.61
CA GLU A 55 0.25 7.34 9.27
C GLU A 55 -0.34 6.13 8.53
N LEU A 56 -0.52 5.02 9.24
CA LEU A 56 -1.12 3.82 8.69
C LEU A 56 -2.56 4.08 8.24
N ASP A 57 -3.36 4.74 9.06
CA ASP A 57 -4.75 5.05 8.73
C ASP A 57 -4.85 5.96 7.50
N VAL A 58 -4.05 7.00 7.46
CA VAL A 58 -4.04 7.95 6.33
C VAL A 58 -3.62 7.24 5.05
N LEU A 59 -2.55 6.47 5.11
CA LEU A 59 -2.06 5.75 3.94
C LEU A 59 -3.08 4.72 3.45
N THR A 60 -3.68 3.98 4.37
CA THR A 60 -4.68 2.97 4.03
C THR A 60 -5.87 3.62 3.33
N ASP A 61 -6.38 4.72 3.85
CA ASP A 61 -7.51 5.44 3.23
C ASP A 61 -7.18 5.86 1.80
N ILE A 62 -6.00 6.39 1.57
CA ILE A 62 -5.59 6.84 0.24
C ILE A 62 -5.46 5.67 -0.73
N ILE A 63 -4.78 4.62 -0.32
CA ILE A 63 -4.51 3.48 -1.19
C ILE A 63 -5.79 2.69 -1.47
N VAL A 64 -6.58 2.40 -0.45
CA VAL A 64 -7.83 1.66 -0.62
C VAL A 64 -8.82 2.42 -1.49
N ASP A 65 -8.87 3.74 -1.36
CA ASP A 65 -9.70 4.57 -2.23
C ASP A 65 -9.32 4.37 -3.70
N LYS A 66 -8.03 4.35 -4.00
CA LYS A 66 -7.54 4.10 -5.37
C LYS A 66 -7.89 2.70 -5.86
N LEU A 67 -7.75 1.70 -5.00
CA LEU A 67 -8.06 0.31 -5.35
C LEU A 67 -9.56 0.12 -5.60
N GLU A 68 -10.40 0.72 -4.78
CA GLU A 68 -11.85 0.61 -4.91
C GLU A 68 -12.40 1.30 -6.15
N LYS A 69 -11.77 2.38 -6.59
CA LYS A 69 -12.19 3.09 -7.80
C LYS A 69 -12.01 2.28 -9.07
N LEU A 70 -11.23 1.23 -9.01
CA LEU A 70 -11.03 0.36 -10.16
C LEU A 70 -12.21 -0.59 -10.37
N ALA A 71 -12.98 -0.85 -9.35
CA ALA A 71 -14.10 -1.79 -9.38
C ALA A 71 -15.34 -1.24 -10.10
#